data_01b4179eadfe5fa4497d47048b4953c6
#
_entry.id   01b4179eadfe5fa4497d47048b4953c6
#
_cell.length_a   1.000
_cell.length_b   1.000
_cell.length_c   1.000
_cell.angle_alpha   90.00
_cell.angle_beta   90.00
_cell.angle_gamma   90.00
#
_symmetry.space_group_name_H-M   'P 1'
#
loop_
_entity.id
_entity.type
_entity.pdbx_description
1 polymer ?
#
loop_
_entity_poly.entity_id
_entity_poly.type
_entity_poly.pdbx_seq_one_letter_code
_entity_poly.pdbx_strand_id
1 'polypeptide(L)'
;MRKHKMNNLNACLCAAVCLSLFSSCKDDYIYDDEAPAWLGENIYEYLEKSGQYTSYLALVKDLGYEETLRRTGSKTLFPATDEAFADYFRENGMHGGGADFVHNLPASQKRYLFNSTMLNMAYLSNMLANITSDADGLSEGTAVRRTSSATLLDTVPYVSYADMPKTSFWKRFERKGGTFLADNGNRMSVFFTPQYFSRINLTESDWNVISKGWGMPWDASGFYVNGIHVQAQNKDVTCKNGYLHLADGVVAPLPNMAEVITSTPEVSQFAELLDMFSFPYYDGAIQSNLAAAYGGIFNEDSTVFVKRYFNQTDFNADPEGKVDINGYGTLLYDPASHAYGGNGDMGVMIVPTNEAMQEYWTSEEGKFLSDKFPQWDSVYTTVVSAFLQNHQQRSFNGALPHNWDIMSDNAGFELGITENDVVKTIPANNGLIYVTNKVFAPVDYQSVYAPVLISDSTTIMSPAIKNDVDNDYNLKYHFYLRSLDSRYNLLVPTDKALADYRDPITWAIWANEQIDNREIWSFRVYMGRVVA
;
A
#
# COMPACT_ATOMS: atom_id res chain seq x y z
N MET A 1 -7.53 84.85 -22.22
CA MET A 1 -6.11 84.38 -22.36
C MET A 1 -5.48 84.09 -20.99
N ARG A 2 -5.91 83.02 -20.31
CA ARG A 2 -5.29 82.66 -18.98
C ARG A 2 -5.47 81.21 -18.62
N LYS A 3 -5.44 80.27 -19.57
CA LYS A 3 -5.63 78.80 -19.33
C LYS A 3 -4.51 77.89 -19.87
N HIS A 4 -3.46 78.43 -20.50
CA HIS A 4 -2.46 77.57 -21.15
C HIS A 4 -1.09 77.50 -20.42
N LYS A 5 -0.86 78.23 -19.31
CA LYS A 5 0.42 78.21 -18.59
C LYS A 5 0.43 77.22 -17.37
N MET A 6 -0.69 76.74 -16.93
CA MET A 6 -0.74 75.78 -15.78
C MET A 6 -0.49 74.33 -16.17
N ASN A 7 -0.74 73.96 -17.42
CA ASN A 7 -0.65 72.51 -17.83
C ASN A 7 0.81 72.07 -18.06
N ASN A 8 1.74 72.99 -18.38
CA ASN A 8 3.14 72.65 -18.65
C ASN A 8 3.96 72.46 -17.36
N LEU A 9 3.59 73.11 -16.27
CA LEU A 9 4.24 72.94 -14.97
C LEU A 9 3.88 71.60 -14.34
N ASN A 10 2.61 71.16 -14.44
CA ASN A 10 2.17 69.86 -13.93
C ASN A 10 2.70 68.72 -14.78
N ALA A 11 2.86 68.87 -16.09
CA ALA A 11 3.47 67.86 -16.95
C ALA A 11 4.98 67.70 -16.67
N CYS A 12 5.69 68.76 -16.38
CA CYS A 12 7.12 68.71 -15.97
C CYS A 12 7.30 68.11 -14.57
N LEU A 13 6.34 68.34 -13.63
CA LEU A 13 6.39 67.78 -12.28
C LEU A 13 6.10 66.26 -12.32
N CYS A 14 5.10 65.82 -13.13
CA CYS A 14 4.83 64.39 -13.33
C CYS A 14 6.00 63.68 -14.04
N ALA A 15 6.62 64.29 -15.02
CA ALA A 15 7.80 63.73 -15.70
C ALA A 15 9.01 63.61 -14.76
N ALA A 16 9.23 64.59 -13.87
CA ALA A 16 10.32 64.58 -12.88
C ALA A 16 10.07 63.50 -11.80
N VAL A 17 8.81 63.30 -11.36
CA VAL A 17 8.45 62.25 -10.42
C VAL A 17 8.54 60.86 -11.06
N CYS A 18 8.15 60.69 -12.32
CA CYS A 18 8.34 59.40 -13.04
C CYS A 18 9.82 59.10 -13.29
N LEU A 19 10.67 60.08 -13.58
CA LEU A 19 12.11 59.88 -13.75
C LEU A 19 12.84 59.57 -12.45
N SER A 20 12.35 60.04 -11.30
CA SER A 20 12.92 59.70 -10.00
C SER A 20 12.48 58.29 -9.49
N LEU A 21 11.37 57.77 -10.02
CA LEU A 21 10.93 56.39 -9.71
C LEU A 21 11.72 55.32 -10.51
N PHE A 22 12.34 55.67 -11.63
CA PHE A 22 13.19 54.76 -12.41
C PHE A 22 14.65 54.74 -11.99
N SER A 23 15.11 55.64 -11.14
CA SER A 23 16.47 55.63 -10.62
C SER A 23 16.63 54.98 -9.24
N SER A 24 15.53 54.40 -8.69
CA SER A 24 15.56 53.73 -7.38
C SER A 24 15.72 52.21 -7.46
N CYS A 25 15.95 51.63 -8.64
CA CYS A 25 16.25 50.20 -8.79
C CYS A 25 17.60 50.01 -9.49
N LYS A 26 18.63 50.66 -8.98
CA LYS A 26 19.98 50.15 -9.03
C LYS A 26 20.36 49.77 -7.60
N ASP A 27 19.72 48.74 -7.12
CA ASP A 27 20.39 47.89 -6.17
C ASP A 27 21.51 47.21 -6.94
N ASP A 28 22.71 47.70 -6.78
CA ASP A 28 23.91 46.91 -6.95
C ASP A 28 23.82 45.82 -5.86
N TYR A 29 22.91 44.87 -6.07
CA TYR A 29 23.08 43.54 -5.49
C TYR A 29 24.37 43.03 -6.13
N ILE A 30 25.46 43.23 -5.43
CA ILE A 30 26.65 42.41 -5.59
C ILE A 30 26.09 41.03 -5.29
N TYR A 31 25.71 40.29 -6.36
CA TYR A 31 25.61 38.87 -6.27
C TYR A 31 27.01 38.43 -5.89
N ASP A 32 27.23 38.27 -4.58
CA ASP A 32 28.34 37.51 -4.09
C ASP A 32 27.98 36.07 -4.47
N ASP A 33 28.27 35.68 -5.72
CA ASP A 33 28.08 34.36 -6.25
C ASP A 33 28.98 33.32 -5.56
N GLU A 34 29.85 33.79 -4.66
CA GLU A 34 30.63 32.94 -3.79
C GLU A 34 29.76 32.46 -2.63
N ALA A 35 29.24 31.24 -2.78
CA ALA A 35 28.59 30.57 -1.67
C ALA A 35 29.53 30.58 -0.44
N PRO A 36 29.01 30.86 0.76
CA PRO A 36 29.82 30.92 1.97
C PRO A 36 30.74 29.70 2.08
N ALA A 37 32.00 29.89 2.41
CA ALA A 37 33.01 28.82 2.45
C ALA A 37 32.63 27.67 3.41
N TRP A 38 31.75 27.94 4.40
CA TRP A 38 31.24 26.91 5.33
C TRP A 38 30.17 25.99 4.72
N LEU A 39 29.60 26.33 3.57
CA LEU A 39 28.55 25.55 2.92
C LEU A 39 29.10 24.28 2.23
N GLY A 40 30.41 24.14 2.08
CA GLY A 40 31.03 22.97 1.48
C GLY A 40 30.77 22.83 -0.03
N GLU A 41 30.72 21.61 -0.51
CA GLU A 41 30.53 21.24 -1.91
C GLU A 41 29.03 21.04 -2.22
N ASN A 42 28.62 21.07 -3.48
CA ASN A 42 27.30 20.60 -3.86
C ASN A 42 27.25 19.04 -3.84
N ILE A 43 26.04 18.50 -3.93
CA ILE A 43 25.81 17.05 -3.86
C ILE A 43 26.66 16.30 -4.90
N TYR A 44 26.67 16.77 -6.14
CA TYR A 44 27.40 16.11 -7.21
C TYR A 44 28.93 16.14 -6.99
N GLU A 45 29.48 17.27 -6.62
CA GLU A 45 30.92 17.46 -6.33
C GLU A 45 31.37 16.57 -5.15
N TYR A 46 30.54 16.48 -4.10
CA TYR A 46 30.82 15.62 -2.94
C TYR A 46 30.98 14.16 -3.37
N LEU A 47 30.01 13.65 -4.14
CA LEU A 47 30.03 12.26 -4.62
C LEU A 47 31.19 11.99 -5.59
N GLU A 48 31.47 12.94 -6.49
CA GLU A 48 32.56 12.84 -7.47
C GLU A 48 33.93 12.81 -6.78
N LYS A 49 34.14 13.69 -5.81
CA LYS A 49 35.41 13.80 -5.07
C LYS A 49 35.67 12.58 -4.18
N SER A 50 34.63 11.96 -3.65
CA SER A 50 34.73 10.73 -2.86
C SER A 50 35.32 9.56 -3.64
N GLY A 51 35.06 9.47 -4.94
CA GLY A 51 35.54 8.41 -5.83
C GLY A 51 34.92 7.02 -5.58
N GLN A 52 33.94 6.90 -4.67
CA GLN A 52 33.30 5.63 -4.29
C GLN A 52 31.88 5.47 -4.85
N TYR A 53 31.38 6.45 -5.62
CA TYR A 53 30.00 6.51 -6.09
C TYR A 53 29.93 6.58 -7.63
N THR A 54 30.85 5.91 -8.34
CA THR A 54 30.94 6.01 -9.82
C THR A 54 29.70 5.39 -10.49
N SER A 55 29.17 4.29 -9.95
CA SER A 55 27.94 3.64 -10.42
C SER A 55 26.71 4.55 -10.19
N TYR A 56 26.62 5.20 -9.04
CA TYR A 56 25.55 6.14 -8.73
C TYR A 56 25.62 7.38 -9.63
N LEU A 57 26.81 7.94 -9.83
CA LEU A 57 27.03 9.09 -10.73
C LEU A 57 26.74 8.74 -12.19
N ALA A 58 26.96 7.49 -12.61
CA ALA A 58 26.54 7.01 -13.93
C ALA A 58 25.01 7.07 -14.09
N LEU A 59 24.23 6.66 -13.09
CA LEU A 59 22.77 6.84 -13.08
C LEU A 59 22.39 8.32 -13.20
N VAL A 60 23.02 9.19 -12.39
CA VAL A 60 22.78 10.65 -12.39
C VAL A 60 22.99 11.24 -13.78
N LYS A 61 24.11 10.89 -14.45
CA LYS A 61 24.47 11.38 -15.80
C LYS A 61 23.49 10.89 -16.86
N ASP A 62 23.25 9.58 -16.89
CA ASP A 62 22.42 8.95 -17.90
C ASP A 62 20.95 9.39 -17.84
N LEU A 63 20.49 9.77 -16.65
CA LEU A 63 19.14 10.29 -16.43
C LEU A 63 19.04 11.81 -16.54
N GLY A 64 20.17 12.51 -16.79
CA GLY A 64 20.21 13.97 -16.99
C GLY A 64 20.07 14.78 -15.70
N TYR A 65 20.35 14.22 -14.53
CA TYR A 65 20.24 14.92 -13.24
C TYR A 65 21.53 15.64 -12.83
N GLU A 66 22.63 15.54 -13.60
CA GLU A 66 23.92 16.14 -13.22
C GLU A 66 23.79 17.65 -12.94
N GLU A 67 23.20 18.40 -13.88
CA GLU A 67 23.04 19.85 -13.73
C GLU A 67 22.10 20.19 -12.55
N THR A 68 21.06 19.41 -12.35
CA THR A 68 20.16 19.56 -11.21
C THR A 68 20.91 19.40 -9.88
N LEU A 69 21.75 18.38 -9.75
CA LEU A 69 22.50 18.11 -8.53
C LEU A 69 23.72 19.01 -8.34
N ARG A 70 24.14 19.74 -9.38
CA ARG A 70 25.18 20.81 -9.27
C ARG A 70 24.61 22.14 -8.84
N ARG A 71 23.38 22.50 -9.26
CA ARG A 71 22.89 23.89 -9.16
C ARG A 71 21.67 24.08 -8.30
N THR A 72 20.72 23.13 -8.29
CA THR A 72 19.43 23.31 -7.59
C THR A 72 19.51 22.84 -6.15
N GLY A 73 18.84 23.58 -5.25
CA GLY A 73 18.73 23.24 -3.84
C GLY A 73 17.54 22.35 -3.49
N SER A 74 17.48 21.96 -2.23
CA SER A 74 16.34 21.25 -1.60
C SER A 74 16.14 19.81 -2.04
N LYS A 75 17.23 19.03 -2.15
CA LYS A 75 17.18 17.57 -2.38
C LYS A 75 17.72 16.79 -1.19
N THR A 76 17.19 15.59 -1.01
CA THR A 76 17.77 14.56 -0.13
C THR A 76 18.05 13.33 -0.95
N LEU A 77 19.27 12.79 -0.87
CA LEU A 77 19.65 11.59 -1.60
C LEU A 77 20.22 10.53 -0.66
N PHE A 78 20.00 9.28 -1.06
CA PHE A 78 20.48 8.07 -0.38
C PHE A 78 21.41 7.28 -1.33
N PRO A 79 22.62 7.81 -1.62
CA PRO A 79 23.53 7.14 -2.54
C PRO A 79 24.17 5.91 -1.91
N ALA A 80 24.34 4.86 -2.72
CA ALA A 80 25.08 3.65 -2.37
C ALA A 80 26.45 3.67 -3.05
N THR A 81 27.44 3.04 -2.40
CA THR A 81 28.80 2.89 -2.93
C THR A 81 28.86 1.93 -4.12
N ASP A 82 29.96 1.94 -4.87
CA ASP A 82 30.20 1.00 -5.97
C ASP A 82 30.22 -0.46 -5.50
N GLU A 83 30.72 -0.72 -4.29
CA GLU A 83 30.69 -2.05 -3.67
C GLU A 83 29.25 -2.51 -3.41
N ALA A 84 28.42 -1.64 -2.82
CA ALA A 84 27.00 -1.92 -2.57
C ALA A 84 26.22 -2.15 -3.87
N PHE A 85 26.54 -1.44 -4.97
CA PHE A 85 25.98 -1.72 -6.28
C PHE A 85 26.40 -3.07 -6.83
N ALA A 86 27.67 -3.45 -6.69
CA ALA A 86 28.16 -4.76 -7.13
C ALA A 86 27.46 -5.91 -6.38
N ASP A 87 27.25 -5.76 -5.07
CA ASP A 87 26.51 -6.72 -4.25
C ASP A 87 25.05 -6.82 -4.69
N TYR A 88 24.37 -5.68 -4.86
CA TYR A 88 22.99 -5.62 -5.34
C TYR A 88 22.83 -6.32 -6.70
N PHE A 89 23.70 -6.06 -7.65
CA PHE A 89 23.63 -6.70 -8.97
C PHE A 89 23.83 -8.20 -8.87
N ARG A 90 24.77 -8.66 -8.07
CA ARG A 90 25.04 -10.09 -7.84
C ARG A 90 23.82 -10.79 -7.22
N GLU A 91 23.21 -10.19 -6.19
CA GLU A 91 22.05 -10.74 -5.49
C GLU A 91 20.81 -10.82 -6.40
N ASN A 92 20.71 -9.90 -7.36
CA ASN A 92 19.63 -9.89 -8.36
C ASN A 92 19.97 -10.68 -9.65
N GLY A 93 20.99 -11.54 -9.62
CA GLY A 93 21.35 -12.41 -10.74
C GLY A 93 21.96 -11.68 -11.94
N MET A 94 22.39 -10.44 -11.75
CA MET A 94 23.04 -9.64 -12.79
C MET A 94 24.56 -9.81 -12.69
N HIS A 95 25.19 -10.13 -13.82
CA HIS A 95 26.63 -10.34 -13.89
C HIS A 95 27.31 -9.09 -14.45
N GLY A 96 27.77 -8.20 -13.55
CA GLY A 96 28.45 -6.97 -13.90
C GLY A 96 28.53 -6.01 -12.71
N GLY A 97 29.25 -4.90 -12.91
CA GLY A 97 29.39 -3.86 -11.88
C GLY A 97 30.15 -2.64 -12.44
N GLY A 98 30.12 -1.56 -11.65
CA GLY A 98 30.74 -0.29 -12.00
C GLY A 98 29.97 0.55 -13.02
N ALA A 99 30.50 1.73 -13.31
CA ALA A 99 29.83 2.72 -14.17
C ALA A 99 29.51 2.21 -15.56
N ASP A 100 30.41 1.47 -16.20
CA ASP A 100 30.21 0.92 -17.55
C ASP A 100 29.05 -0.07 -17.58
N PHE A 101 28.88 -0.88 -16.56
CA PHE A 101 27.74 -1.78 -16.43
C PHE A 101 26.43 -0.99 -16.31
N VAL A 102 26.41 0.04 -15.47
CA VAL A 102 25.25 0.91 -15.27
C VAL A 102 24.87 1.63 -16.58
N HIS A 103 25.84 2.13 -17.35
CA HIS A 103 25.58 2.75 -18.65
C HIS A 103 24.84 1.85 -19.64
N ASN A 104 25.04 0.54 -19.54
CA ASN A 104 24.38 -0.45 -20.40
C ASN A 104 23.01 -0.94 -19.90
N LEU A 105 22.58 -0.54 -18.69
CA LEU A 105 21.25 -0.89 -18.18
C LEU A 105 20.14 -0.19 -18.98
N PRO A 106 18.95 -0.81 -19.11
CA PRO A 106 17.78 -0.15 -19.67
C PRO A 106 17.41 1.12 -18.91
N ALA A 107 16.89 2.12 -19.60
CA ALA A 107 16.52 3.41 -18.99
C ALA A 107 15.48 3.27 -17.86
N SER A 108 14.54 2.30 -17.97
CA SER A 108 13.57 1.97 -16.92
C SER A 108 14.27 1.48 -15.65
N GLN A 109 15.25 0.60 -15.79
CA GLN A 109 16.00 0.08 -14.65
C GLN A 109 16.87 1.15 -13.99
N LYS A 110 17.49 2.04 -14.78
CA LYS A 110 18.19 3.21 -14.24
C LYS A 110 17.27 4.11 -13.42
N ARG A 111 16.07 4.43 -13.94
CA ARG A 111 15.07 5.21 -13.19
C ARG A 111 14.62 4.49 -11.93
N TYR A 112 14.36 3.19 -12.01
CA TYR A 112 13.99 2.37 -10.86
C TYR A 112 15.03 2.46 -9.73
N LEU A 113 16.32 2.37 -10.07
CA LEU A 113 17.41 2.42 -9.09
C LEU A 113 17.69 3.83 -8.57
N PHE A 114 17.47 4.88 -9.37
CA PHE A 114 17.79 6.25 -8.97
C PHE A 114 16.63 6.95 -8.27
N ASN A 115 15.41 6.88 -8.82
CA ASN A 115 14.30 7.70 -8.35
C ASN A 115 13.88 7.37 -6.91
N SER A 116 14.06 6.12 -6.47
CA SER A 116 13.80 5.70 -5.09
C SER A 116 14.76 6.31 -4.08
N THR A 117 15.96 6.70 -4.53
CA THR A 117 17.00 7.28 -3.68
C THR A 117 16.89 8.77 -3.52
N MET A 118 15.88 9.42 -4.11
CA MET A 118 15.77 10.88 -4.10
C MET A 118 14.42 11.34 -3.53
N LEU A 119 14.50 12.26 -2.56
CA LEU A 119 13.35 13.06 -2.10
C LEU A 119 13.48 14.48 -2.66
N ASN A 120 12.33 15.04 -3.08
CA ASN A 120 12.29 16.38 -3.69
C ASN A 120 12.30 17.53 -2.68
N MET A 121 12.64 17.26 -1.43
CA MET A 121 12.84 18.24 -0.36
C MET A 121 14.12 17.92 0.41
N ALA A 122 14.71 18.92 1.05
CA ALA A 122 15.89 18.76 1.90
C ALA A 122 15.46 18.33 3.31
N TYR A 123 15.79 17.12 3.71
CA TYR A 123 15.49 16.56 5.02
C TYR A 123 16.79 16.17 5.75
N LEU A 124 16.98 16.70 6.92
CA LEU A 124 17.86 16.09 7.92
C LEU A 124 17.21 14.80 8.47
N SER A 125 17.99 13.90 9.01
CA SER A 125 17.51 12.62 9.52
C SER A 125 16.40 12.78 10.56
N ASN A 126 16.50 13.79 11.42
CA ASN A 126 15.46 14.12 12.42
C ASN A 126 14.17 14.71 11.82
N MET A 127 14.20 15.16 10.57
CA MET A 127 13.01 15.66 9.87
C MET A 127 12.30 14.60 9.02
N LEU A 128 12.98 13.47 8.77
CA LEU A 128 12.40 12.38 7.97
C LEU A 128 11.11 11.82 8.59
N ALA A 129 11.00 11.82 9.90
CA ALA A 129 9.82 11.34 10.61
C ALA A 129 8.75 12.42 10.87
N ASN A 130 8.86 13.62 10.32
CA ASN A 130 7.94 14.72 10.63
C ASN A 130 6.93 14.90 9.50
N ILE A 131 5.66 15.13 9.85
CA ILE A 131 4.60 15.51 8.90
C ILE A 131 4.27 16.99 9.13
N THR A 132 4.13 17.74 8.05
CA THR A 132 3.62 19.11 8.07
C THR A 132 2.26 19.10 7.39
N SER A 133 1.23 19.61 8.06
CA SER A 133 -0.08 19.84 7.48
C SER A 133 -0.48 21.31 7.63
N ASP A 134 -1.26 21.82 6.68
CA ASP A 134 -1.75 23.20 6.72
C ASP A 134 -2.74 23.43 7.90
N ALA A 135 -3.39 22.37 8.35
CA ALA A 135 -4.38 22.44 9.42
C ALA A 135 -3.77 22.30 10.83
N ASP A 136 -2.81 21.39 10.99
CA ASP A 136 -2.31 20.96 12.31
C ASP A 136 -0.87 21.40 12.58
N GLY A 137 -0.23 22.03 11.61
CA GLY A 137 1.18 22.44 11.71
C GLY A 137 2.16 21.26 11.61
N LEU A 138 3.25 21.31 12.37
CA LEU A 138 4.30 20.31 12.39
C LEU A 138 3.96 19.21 13.41
N SER A 139 3.86 17.96 12.94
CA SER A 139 3.76 16.76 13.77
C SER A 139 5.07 15.99 13.73
N GLU A 140 5.79 15.99 14.84
CA GLU A 140 7.12 15.39 14.96
C GLU A 140 7.03 13.88 15.23
N GLY A 141 7.91 13.11 14.57
CA GLY A 141 8.05 11.67 14.78
C GLY A 141 6.87 10.82 14.29
N THR A 142 5.97 11.40 13.49
CA THR A 142 4.72 10.70 13.09
C THR A 142 4.79 10.05 11.71
N ALA A 143 5.83 10.32 10.90
CA ALA A 143 5.95 9.75 9.57
C ALA A 143 6.81 8.49 9.57
N VAL A 144 6.28 7.42 9.01
CA VAL A 144 7.01 6.19 8.68
C VAL A 144 7.28 6.06 7.18
N ARG A 145 6.56 6.82 6.35
CA ARG A 145 6.68 6.76 4.89
C ARG A 145 6.78 8.14 4.26
N ARG A 146 7.51 8.21 3.12
CA ARG A 146 7.59 9.40 2.29
C ARG A 146 7.54 9.07 0.82
N THR A 147 6.91 9.95 0.04
CA THR A 147 6.94 9.88 -1.41
C THR A 147 8.36 10.20 -1.89
N SER A 148 8.99 9.25 -2.57
CA SER A 148 10.24 9.44 -3.31
C SER A 148 9.97 9.99 -4.71
N SER A 149 11.01 10.19 -5.50
CA SER A 149 10.88 10.55 -6.93
C SER A 149 10.51 9.33 -7.81
N ALA A 150 10.44 8.13 -7.24
CA ALA A 150 9.99 6.94 -7.96
C ALA A 150 8.52 7.09 -8.37
N THR A 151 8.23 6.71 -9.60
CA THR A 151 6.89 6.78 -10.19
C THR A 151 6.44 5.41 -10.68
N LEU A 152 5.14 5.22 -10.85
CA LEU A 152 4.55 4.05 -11.51
C LEU A 152 5.11 3.78 -12.90
N LEU A 153 5.64 4.82 -13.53
CA LEU A 153 6.11 4.78 -14.92
C LEU A 153 7.52 4.18 -15.05
N ASP A 154 8.22 3.94 -13.94
CA ASP A 154 9.61 3.51 -14.01
C ASP A 154 9.75 2.06 -14.50
N THR A 155 8.77 1.20 -14.19
CA THR A 155 8.72 -0.16 -14.74
C THR A 155 7.27 -0.61 -14.96
N VAL A 156 6.95 -1.06 -16.18
CA VAL A 156 5.68 -1.72 -16.50
C VAL A 156 6.00 -3.06 -17.13
N PRO A 157 5.99 -4.15 -16.38
CA PRO A 157 6.31 -5.47 -16.91
C PRO A 157 5.16 -6.00 -17.79
N TYR A 158 5.51 -6.78 -18.81
CA TYR A 158 4.59 -7.67 -19.48
C TYR A 158 4.44 -8.93 -18.63
N VAL A 159 3.21 -9.22 -18.20
CA VAL A 159 2.90 -10.42 -17.42
C VAL A 159 2.24 -11.44 -18.33
N SER A 160 2.81 -12.64 -18.38
CA SER A 160 2.23 -13.77 -19.13
C SER A 160 0.93 -14.22 -18.46
N TYR A 161 -0.05 -14.65 -19.27
CA TYR A 161 -1.27 -15.25 -18.73
C TYR A 161 -0.99 -16.48 -17.85
N ALA A 162 0.10 -17.19 -18.11
CA ALA A 162 0.53 -18.31 -17.26
C ALA A 162 0.78 -17.88 -15.80
N ASP A 163 1.25 -16.66 -15.60
CA ASP A 163 1.63 -16.09 -14.31
C ASP A 163 0.51 -15.24 -13.69
N MET A 164 -0.65 -15.12 -14.35
CA MET A 164 -1.80 -14.37 -13.86
C MET A 164 -2.67 -15.22 -12.93
N PRO A 165 -3.47 -14.58 -12.04
CA PRO A 165 -4.48 -15.26 -11.24
C PRO A 165 -5.46 -16.08 -12.09
N LYS A 166 -5.83 -17.28 -11.63
CA LYS A 166 -6.66 -18.22 -12.42
C LYS A 166 -8.16 -18.00 -12.21
N THR A 167 -8.58 -16.74 -12.08
CA THR A 167 -9.99 -16.38 -11.91
C THR A 167 -10.65 -15.97 -13.24
N SER A 168 -11.97 -15.91 -13.25
CA SER A 168 -12.73 -15.49 -14.43
C SER A 168 -12.38 -14.07 -14.89
N PHE A 169 -11.98 -13.18 -13.97
CA PHE A 169 -11.63 -11.79 -14.23
C PHE A 169 -10.39 -11.64 -15.11
N TRP A 170 -9.42 -12.55 -14.97
CA TRP A 170 -8.18 -12.57 -15.73
C TRP A 170 -8.26 -13.36 -17.04
N LYS A 171 -9.30 -14.18 -17.21
CA LYS A 171 -9.47 -15.07 -18.37
C LYS A 171 -9.50 -14.32 -19.72
N ARG A 172 -9.82 -13.04 -19.72
CA ARG A 172 -9.81 -12.20 -20.94
C ARG A 172 -8.43 -12.09 -21.60
N PHE A 173 -7.36 -12.34 -20.86
CA PHE A 173 -6.00 -12.30 -21.38
C PHE A 173 -5.49 -13.64 -21.94
N GLU A 174 -6.24 -14.72 -21.75
CA GLU A 174 -5.85 -16.06 -22.21
C GLU A 174 -5.50 -16.08 -23.70
N ARG A 175 -6.36 -15.49 -24.55
CA ARG A 175 -6.14 -15.45 -26.00
C ARG A 175 -5.01 -14.52 -26.43
N LYS A 176 -4.71 -13.50 -25.62
CA LYS A 176 -3.64 -12.52 -25.88
C LYS A 176 -2.27 -13.00 -25.36
N GLY A 177 -2.25 -14.08 -24.58
CA GLY A 177 -1.04 -14.62 -23.96
C GLY A 177 -0.52 -13.80 -22.78
N GLY A 178 -1.14 -12.67 -22.45
CA GLY A 178 -0.76 -11.79 -21.35
C GLY A 178 -1.12 -10.33 -21.60
N THR A 179 -0.66 -9.44 -20.71
CA THR A 179 -0.80 -7.99 -20.83
C THR A 179 0.26 -7.25 -20.02
N PHE A 180 0.36 -5.93 -20.23
CA PHE A 180 1.16 -5.05 -19.37
C PHE A 180 0.39 -4.74 -18.09
N LEU A 181 1.04 -4.96 -16.94
CA LEU A 181 0.51 -4.63 -15.63
C LEU A 181 1.36 -3.54 -14.99
N ALA A 182 0.78 -2.36 -14.81
CA ALA A 182 1.40 -1.31 -14.02
C ALA A 182 1.19 -1.59 -12.53
N ASP A 183 2.17 -1.20 -11.73
CA ASP A 183 1.96 -1.07 -10.29
C ASP A 183 1.02 0.10 -10.02
N ASN A 184 0.07 -0.09 -9.14
CA ASN A 184 -0.89 0.93 -8.77
C ASN A 184 -0.48 1.71 -7.52
N GLY A 185 0.60 1.33 -6.86
CA GLY A 185 1.07 1.98 -5.65
C GLY A 185 1.94 3.19 -5.96
N ASN A 186 1.71 4.34 -5.28
CA ASN A 186 2.81 5.27 -5.06
C ASN A 186 3.86 4.50 -4.26
N ARG A 187 5.00 4.21 -4.87
CA ARG A 187 6.09 3.49 -4.19
C ARG A 187 6.74 4.42 -3.17
N MET A 188 6.05 4.58 -2.05
CA MET A 188 6.57 5.36 -0.93
C MET A 188 7.76 4.63 -0.31
N SER A 189 8.79 5.38 0.03
CA SER A 189 9.90 4.86 0.82
C SER A 189 9.52 4.78 2.29
N VAL A 190 9.87 3.67 2.93
CA VAL A 190 9.64 3.40 4.36
C VAL A 190 10.88 3.79 5.16
N PHE A 191 10.68 4.56 6.22
CA PHE A 191 11.73 5.08 7.08
C PHE A 191 11.52 4.62 8.53
N PHE A 192 12.44 3.84 9.05
CA PHE A 192 12.49 3.47 10.46
C PHE A 192 13.54 4.34 11.15
N THR A 193 13.09 5.44 11.76
CA THR A 193 13.95 6.43 12.42
C THR A 193 13.80 6.38 13.94
N PRO A 194 14.83 6.77 14.72
CA PRO A 194 14.73 6.84 16.18
C PRO A 194 13.59 7.74 16.67
N GLN A 195 13.26 8.82 15.95
CA GLN A 195 12.16 9.73 16.29
C GLN A 195 10.80 9.03 16.14
N TYR A 196 10.62 8.27 15.04
CA TYR A 196 9.42 7.46 14.85
C TYR A 196 9.31 6.37 15.93
N PHE A 197 10.39 5.65 16.20
CA PHE A 197 10.43 4.62 17.26
C PHE A 197 10.02 5.20 18.61
N SER A 198 10.57 6.35 18.99
CA SER A 198 10.22 7.04 20.24
C SER A 198 8.74 7.42 20.27
N ARG A 199 8.18 7.87 19.14
CA ARG A 199 6.78 8.31 19.06
C ARG A 199 5.78 7.19 19.26
N ILE A 200 6.08 5.99 18.73
CA ILE A 200 5.22 4.81 18.82
C ILE A 200 5.61 3.88 19.98
N ASN A 201 6.53 4.30 20.85
CA ASN A 201 7.08 3.52 21.96
C ASN A 201 7.66 2.16 21.53
N LEU A 202 8.22 2.09 20.32
CA LEU A 202 8.84 0.86 19.80
C LEU A 202 10.12 0.56 20.57
N THR A 203 10.21 -0.65 21.10
CA THR A 203 11.34 -1.13 21.87
C THR A 203 12.31 -1.97 21.02
N GLU A 204 13.50 -2.24 21.54
CA GLU A 204 14.43 -3.19 20.91
C GLU A 204 13.84 -4.60 20.82
N SER A 205 13.03 -5.01 21.80
CA SER A 205 12.32 -6.30 21.77
C SER A 205 11.33 -6.35 20.61
N ASP A 206 10.54 -5.29 20.42
CA ASP A 206 9.63 -5.19 19.27
C ASP A 206 10.40 -5.25 17.95
N TRP A 207 11.53 -4.51 17.88
CA TRP A 207 12.35 -4.47 16.68
C TRP A 207 12.91 -5.84 16.30
N ASN A 208 13.34 -6.63 17.27
CA ASN A 208 13.85 -7.97 17.03
C ASN A 208 12.80 -8.89 16.38
N VAL A 209 11.51 -8.68 16.68
CA VAL A 209 10.41 -9.38 16.02
C VAL A 209 10.13 -8.78 14.63
N ILE A 210 10.01 -7.45 14.55
CA ILE A 210 9.70 -6.74 13.30
C ILE A 210 10.79 -6.95 12.24
N SER A 211 12.04 -7.02 12.64
CA SER A 211 13.19 -7.22 11.75
C SER A 211 13.61 -8.69 11.58
N LYS A 212 12.81 -9.62 12.09
CA LYS A 212 13.12 -11.06 12.02
C LYS A 212 13.25 -11.53 10.57
N GLY A 213 14.46 -11.90 10.19
CA GLY A 213 14.79 -12.32 8.83
C GLY A 213 15.39 -11.22 7.93
N TRP A 214 15.47 -9.96 8.39
CA TRP A 214 16.05 -8.87 7.59
C TRP A 214 17.55 -8.68 7.84
N GLY A 215 18.06 -9.19 8.94
CA GLY A 215 19.45 -8.94 9.34
C GLY A 215 19.72 -7.49 9.77
N MET A 216 18.69 -6.75 10.19
CA MET A 216 18.78 -5.35 10.62
C MET A 216 18.85 -5.27 12.15
N PRO A 217 20.03 -5.01 12.74
CA PRO A 217 20.15 -4.84 14.17
C PRO A 217 19.45 -3.58 14.67
N TRP A 218 19.08 -3.54 15.94
CA TRP A 218 18.61 -2.32 16.58
C TRP A 218 19.69 -1.22 16.52
N ASP A 219 19.31 -0.05 15.98
CA ASP A 219 20.17 1.14 16.00
C ASP A 219 19.37 2.36 16.45
N ALA A 220 19.68 2.86 17.64
CA ALA A 220 19.06 4.05 18.21
C ALA A 220 19.65 5.37 17.68
N SER A 221 20.70 5.32 16.84
CA SER A 221 21.45 6.49 16.38
C SER A 221 21.44 6.69 14.86
N GLY A 222 21.42 5.62 14.10
CA GLY A 222 21.19 5.62 12.65
C GLY A 222 19.70 5.53 12.30
N PHE A 223 19.40 5.10 11.07
CA PHE A 223 18.02 4.80 10.64
C PHE A 223 18.04 3.83 9.46
N TYR A 224 16.86 3.32 9.10
CA TYR A 224 16.67 2.45 7.94
C TYR A 224 15.77 3.13 6.90
N VAL A 225 16.12 2.99 5.63
CA VAL A 225 15.30 3.40 4.49
C VAL A 225 15.10 2.21 3.55
N ASN A 226 13.86 1.81 3.32
CA ASN A 226 13.49 0.61 2.55
C ASN A 226 14.26 -0.66 2.99
N GLY A 227 14.57 -0.78 4.28
CA GLY A 227 15.35 -1.89 4.81
C GLY A 227 16.87 -1.71 4.71
N ILE A 228 17.36 -0.66 4.08
CA ILE A 228 18.79 -0.37 3.98
C ILE A 228 19.22 0.55 5.12
N HIS A 229 20.32 0.19 5.79
CA HIS A 229 20.85 0.95 6.91
C HIS A 229 21.57 2.21 6.48
N VAL A 230 21.37 3.28 7.23
CA VAL A 230 22.15 4.51 7.21
C VAL A 230 22.74 4.72 8.59
N GLN A 231 24.03 4.48 8.73
CA GLN A 231 24.74 4.58 10.00
C GLN A 231 24.83 6.01 10.52
N ALA A 232 24.94 6.18 11.83
CA ALA A 232 24.97 7.49 12.47
C ALA A 232 26.02 8.46 11.91
N GLN A 233 27.21 7.97 11.54
CA GLN A 233 28.30 8.78 10.95
C GLN A 233 28.09 9.11 9.47
N ASN A 234 27.17 8.41 8.81
CA ASN A 234 26.91 8.52 7.37
C ASN A 234 25.64 9.34 7.05
N LYS A 235 24.90 9.79 8.07
CA LYS A 235 23.72 10.61 7.91
C LYS A 235 24.05 12.11 7.96
N ASP A 236 23.13 12.93 7.46
CA ASP A 236 23.14 14.38 7.59
C ASP A 236 24.37 15.08 6.97
N VAL A 237 24.95 14.49 5.91
CA VAL A 237 26.02 15.14 5.16
C VAL A 237 25.44 16.36 4.46
N THR A 238 25.87 17.54 4.89
CA THR A 238 25.35 18.82 4.42
C THR A 238 26.07 19.25 3.15
N CYS A 239 25.31 19.50 2.09
CA CYS A 239 25.78 20.04 0.84
C CYS A 239 25.13 21.42 0.56
N LYS A 240 25.72 22.23 -0.34
CA LYS A 240 25.17 23.52 -0.73
C LYS A 240 23.70 23.46 -1.19
N ASN A 241 23.30 22.36 -1.77
CA ASN A 241 22.01 22.19 -2.40
C ASN A 241 21.18 21.02 -1.83
N GLY A 242 21.46 20.57 -0.62
CA GLY A 242 20.67 19.55 0.06
C GLY A 242 21.45 18.67 1.02
N TYR A 243 20.92 17.49 1.28
CA TYR A 243 21.51 16.55 2.22
C TYR A 243 21.77 15.19 1.57
N LEU A 244 22.85 14.53 2.00
CA LEU A 244 23.13 13.14 1.69
C LEU A 244 23.04 12.30 2.96
N HIS A 245 22.46 11.15 2.81
CA HIS A 245 22.50 10.07 3.79
C HIS A 245 23.11 8.85 3.09
N LEU A 246 24.38 8.61 3.34
CA LEU A 246 25.16 7.57 2.66
C LEU A 246 24.69 6.19 3.13
N ALA A 247 24.05 5.47 2.23
CA ALA A 247 23.41 4.20 2.54
C ALA A 247 24.39 3.02 2.42
N ASP A 248 24.28 2.05 3.30
CA ASP A 248 25.12 0.83 3.30
C ASP A 248 24.79 -0.12 2.14
N GLY A 249 23.66 0.10 1.44
CA GLY A 249 23.20 -0.69 0.30
C GLY A 249 22.41 0.13 -0.70
N VAL A 250 22.00 -0.48 -1.81
CA VAL A 250 21.16 0.17 -2.84
C VAL A 250 19.74 0.30 -2.34
N VAL A 251 19.26 1.53 -2.19
CA VAL A 251 17.87 1.83 -1.79
C VAL A 251 16.95 1.66 -2.99
N ALA A 252 16.53 0.41 -3.24
CA ALA A 252 15.53 0.10 -4.27
C ALA A 252 14.11 0.32 -3.73
N PRO A 253 13.12 0.58 -4.61
CA PRO A 253 11.72 0.64 -4.20
C PRO A 253 11.26 -0.71 -3.65
N LEU A 254 10.56 -0.70 -2.52
CA LEU A 254 9.92 -1.92 -2.03
C LEU A 254 8.67 -2.24 -2.86
N PRO A 255 8.40 -3.53 -3.14
CA PRO A 255 7.12 -3.94 -3.69
C PRO A 255 5.99 -3.74 -2.66
N ASN A 256 4.73 -3.77 -3.09
CA ASN A 256 3.61 -3.78 -2.15
C ASN A 256 3.41 -5.17 -1.50
N MET A 257 2.63 -5.24 -0.41
CA MET A 257 2.45 -6.49 0.33
C MET A 257 1.94 -7.64 -0.53
N ALA A 258 1.02 -7.39 -1.46
CA ALA A 258 0.49 -8.45 -2.31
C ALA A 258 1.54 -8.96 -3.31
N GLU A 259 2.37 -8.09 -3.87
CA GLU A 259 3.50 -8.49 -4.74
C GLU A 259 4.51 -9.36 -3.96
N VAL A 260 4.83 -8.95 -2.73
CA VAL A 260 5.71 -9.73 -1.84
C VAL A 260 5.12 -11.11 -1.57
N ILE A 261 3.84 -11.19 -1.19
CA ILE A 261 3.16 -12.44 -0.89
C ILE A 261 3.13 -13.36 -2.11
N THR A 262 2.79 -12.83 -3.28
CA THR A 262 2.74 -13.59 -4.54
C THR A 262 4.13 -14.11 -4.95
N SER A 263 5.21 -13.38 -4.64
CA SER A 263 6.58 -13.78 -4.96
C SER A 263 7.25 -14.66 -3.90
N THR A 264 6.56 -14.97 -2.81
CA THR A 264 7.10 -15.75 -1.67
C THR A 264 6.56 -17.19 -1.69
N PRO A 265 7.33 -18.20 -2.13
CA PRO A 265 6.83 -19.56 -2.37
C PRO A 265 6.22 -20.25 -1.14
N GLU A 266 6.76 -20.00 0.05
CA GLU A 266 6.30 -20.61 1.29
C GLU A 266 4.92 -20.14 1.77
N VAL A 267 4.33 -19.13 1.12
CA VAL A 267 2.98 -18.61 1.42
C VAL A 267 2.07 -18.63 0.19
N SER A 268 2.39 -19.44 -0.80
CA SER A 268 1.69 -19.48 -2.09
C SER A 268 0.20 -19.80 -1.96
N GLN A 269 -0.22 -20.64 -1.00
CA GLN A 269 -1.65 -20.91 -0.76
C GLN A 269 -2.40 -19.66 -0.31
N PHE A 270 -1.82 -18.85 0.57
CA PHE A 270 -2.41 -17.59 0.97
C PHE A 270 -2.44 -16.58 -0.19
N ALA A 271 -1.37 -16.54 -1.01
CA ALA A 271 -1.31 -15.73 -2.22
C ALA A 271 -2.42 -16.08 -3.21
N GLU A 272 -2.70 -17.36 -3.44
CA GLU A 272 -3.79 -17.83 -4.30
C GLU A 272 -5.15 -17.36 -3.79
N LEU A 273 -5.39 -17.43 -2.47
CA LEU A 273 -6.63 -16.92 -1.88
C LEU A 273 -6.75 -15.40 -2.04
N LEU A 274 -5.67 -14.65 -1.83
CA LEU A 274 -5.66 -13.21 -2.04
C LEU A 274 -5.96 -12.87 -3.50
N ASP A 275 -5.38 -13.60 -4.44
CA ASP A 275 -5.56 -13.42 -5.87
C ASP A 275 -6.98 -13.73 -6.37
N MET A 276 -7.77 -14.53 -5.64
CA MET A 276 -9.20 -14.72 -5.93
C MET A 276 -9.97 -13.40 -5.94
N PHE A 277 -9.53 -12.41 -5.17
CA PHE A 277 -10.15 -11.08 -5.05
C PHE A 277 -9.47 -10.02 -5.91
N SER A 278 -8.56 -10.41 -6.80
CA SER A 278 -7.87 -9.50 -7.70
C SER A 278 -8.56 -9.41 -9.06
N PHE A 279 -8.46 -8.23 -9.68
CA PHE A 279 -8.96 -8.01 -11.02
C PHE A 279 -8.09 -7.01 -11.79
N PRO A 280 -8.05 -7.11 -13.13
CA PRO A 280 -7.36 -6.14 -13.97
C PRO A 280 -8.24 -4.90 -14.17
N TYR A 281 -7.75 -3.76 -13.70
CA TYR A 281 -8.39 -2.46 -13.80
C TYR A 281 -7.72 -1.63 -14.89
N TYR A 282 -8.51 -1.09 -15.82
CA TYR A 282 -8.01 -0.16 -16.82
C TYR A 282 -8.05 1.27 -16.28
N ASP A 283 -6.89 1.92 -16.26
CA ASP A 283 -6.76 3.32 -15.85
C ASP A 283 -6.28 4.17 -17.03
N GLY A 284 -7.18 4.98 -17.59
CA GLY A 284 -6.87 5.83 -18.75
C GLY A 284 -5.83 6.91 -18.45
N ALA A 285 -5.69 7.35 -17.20
CA ALA A 285 -4.66 8.32 -16.82
C ALA A 285 -3.27 7.67 -16.81
N ILE A 286 -3.15 6.46 -16.26
CA ILE A 286 -1.91 5.69 -16.31
C ILE A 286 -1.54 5.38 -17.77
N GLN A 287 -2.49 4.96 -18.60
CA GLN A 287 -2.27 4.71 -20.03
C GLN A 287 -1.74 5.96 -20.74
N SER A 288 -2.34 7.12 -20.52
CA SER A 288 -1.95 8.38 -21.15
C SER A 288 -0.55 8.82 -20.69
N ASN A 289 -0.24 8.69 -19.41
CA ASN A 289 1.06 9.04 -18.84
C ASN A 289 2.17 8.13 -19.39
N LEU A 290 1.90 6.83 -19.52
CA LEU A 290 2.84 5.87 -20.10
C LEU A 290 3.08 6.15 -21.58
N ALA A 291 2.03 6.45 -22.35
CA ALA A 291 2.14 6.81 -23.77
C ALA A 291 2.98 8.09 -23.94
N ALA A 292 2.78 9.10 -23.08
CA ALA A 292 3.58 10.32 -23.10
C ALA A 292 5.06 10.09 -22.72
N ALA A 293 5.32 9.23 -21.72
CA ALA A 293 6.68 8.95 -21.24
C ALA A 293 7.50 8.07 -22.20
N TYR A 294 6.85 7.13 -22.90
CA TYR A 294 7.53 6.10 -23.70
C TYR A 294 7.27 6.20 -25.21
N GLY A 295 6.82 7.35 -25.70
CA GLY A 295 6.79 7.68 -27.12
C GLY A 295 5.96 6.72 -28.00
N GLY A 296 4.80 6.27 -27.51
CA GLY A 296 3.89 5.46 -28.31
C GLY A 296 4.13 3.94 -28.27
N ILE A 297 5.02 3.45 -27.40
CA ILE A 297 5.14 2.02 -27.11
C ILE A 297 3.82 1.48 -26.54
N PHE A 298 3.13 2.27 -25.75
CA PHE A 298 1.82 1.96 -25.18
C PHE A 298 0.70 2.64 -26.01
N ASN A 299 0.32 2.02 -27.09
CA ASN A 299 -0.80 2.41 -27.93
C ASN A 299 -2.09 1.64 -27.55
N GLU A 300 -3.18 1.80 -28.32
CA GLU A 300 -4.43 1.07 -28.09
C GLU A 300 -4.28 -0.45 -28.10
N ASP A 301 -3.31 -0.98 -28.85
CA ASP A 301 -3.01 -2.42 -28.89
C ASP A 301 -2.19 -2.89 -27.69
N SER A 302 -1.50 -1.98 -27.02
CA SER A 302 -0.63 -2.21 -25.86
C SER A 302 -1.28 -1.68 -24.58
N THR A 303 -2.55 -1.99 -24.36
CA THR A 303 -3.31 -1.53 -23.19
C THR A 303 -2.64 -1.98 -21.89
N VAL A 304 -2.47 -1.03 -20.98
CA VAL A 304 -1.90 -1.25 -19.65
C VAL A 304 -3.03 -1.35 -18.63
N PHE A 305 -2.96 -2.37 -17.81
CA PHE A 305 -3.87 -2.59 -16.70
C PHE A 305 -3.14 -2.43 -15.37
N VAL A 306 -3.93 -2.27 -14.31
CA VAL A 306 -3.46 -2.26 -12.93
C VAL A 306 -4.12 -3.41 -12.19
N LYS A 307 -3.36 -4.15 -11.38
CA LYS A 307 -3.92 -5.19 -10.52
C LYS A 307 -4.55 -4.52 -9.29
N ARG A 308 -5.88 -4.57 -9.19
CA ARG A 308 -6.65 -4.09 -8.03
C ARG A 308 -7.30 -5.25 -7.29
N TYR A 309 -7.76 -4.97 -6.08
CA TYR A 309 -8.46 -5.92 -5.21
C TYR A 309 -9.85 -5.39 -4.87
N PHE A 310 -10.83 -6.30 -4.74
CA PHE A 310 -12.18 -5.93 -4.30
C PHE A 310 -12.12 -5.42 -2.87
N ASN A 311 -12.35 -4.14 -2.68
CA ASN A 311 -12.43 -3.52 -1.36
C ASN A 311 -13.79 -2.86 -1.15
N GLN A 312 -14.05 -2.41 0.08
CA GLN A 312 -15.34 -1.82 0.46
C GLN A 312 -15.60 -0.45 -0.20
N THR A 313 -14.56 0.25 -0.65
CA THR A 313 -14.67 1.63 -1.15
C THR A 313 -14.71 1.73 -2.67
N ASP A 314 -14.03 0.81 -3.38
CA ASP A 314 -13.87 0.87 -4.85
C ASP A 314 -14.74 -0.15 -5.61
N PHE A 315 -15.75 -0.65 -4.95
CA PHE A 315 -16.61 -1.72 -5.45
C PHE A 315 -17.29 -1.42 -6.80
N ASN A 316 -17.54 -0.15 -7.12
CA ASN A 316 -18.24 0.28 -8.33
C ASN A 316 -17.31 0.92 -9.38
N ALA A 317 -16.01 0.86 -9.21
CA ALA A 317 -15.07 1.65 -9.98
C ALA A 317 -14.41 0.91 -11.14
N ASP A 318 -15.01 -0.17 -11.68
CA ASP A 318 -14.55 -0.74 -12.95
C ASP A 318 -15.09 0.12 -14.11
N PRO A 319 -14.26 0.99 -14.75
CA PRO A 319 -14.72 1.87 -15.83
C PRO A 319 -15.16 1.10 -17.09
N GLU A 320 -14.80 -0.18 -17.20
CA GLU A 320 -15.23 -1.04 -18.31
C GLU A 320 -16.52 -1.81 -18.00
N GLY A 321 -16.99 -1.82 -16.75
CA GLY A 321 -18.19 -2.53 -16.33
C GLY A 321 -18.15 -4.04 -16.54
N LYS A 322 -16.94 -4.63 -16.64
CA LYS A 322 -16.74 -6.06 -16.97
C LYS A 322 -16.55 -6.95 -15.75
N VAL A 323 -16.47 -6.36 -14.57
CA VAL A 323 -16.25 -7.08 -13.32
C VAL A 323 -17.57 -7.14 -12.56
N ASP A 324 -18.19 -8.32 -12.57
CA ASP A 324 -19.36 -8.61 -11.73
C ASP A 324 -18.87 -9.33 -10.46
N ILE A 325 -18.97 -8.64 -9.34
CA ILE A 325 -18.56 -9.11 -8.03
C ILE A 325 -19.76 -9.40 -7.11
N ASN A 326 -20.96 -9.50 -7.67
CA ASN A 326 -22.13 -9.88 -6.90
C ASN A 326 -21.93 -11.23 -6.21
N GLY A 327 -22.09 -11.25 -4.89
CA GLY A 327 -21.88 -12.44 -4.08
C GLY A 327 -20.40 -12.72 -3.74
N TYR A 328 -19.43 -11.94 -4.24
CA TYR A 328 -18.07 -11.96 -3.73
C TYR A 328 -17.98 -11.19 -2.41
N GLY A 329 -17.12 -11.64 -1.52
CA GLY A 329 -16.69 -10.82 -0.39
C GLY A 329 -15.73 -9.71 -0.83
N THR A 330 -15.49 -8.75 0.04
CA THR A 330 -14.49 -7.69 -0.15
C THR A 330 -13.33 -7.87 0.79
N LEU A 331 -12.18 -7.32 0.46
CA LEU A 331 -11.02 -7.26 1.34
C LEU A 331 -10.96 -5.91 2.07
N LEU A 332 -10.16 -5.83 3.11
CA LEU A 332 -9.75 -4.55 3.70
C LEU A 332 -8.56 -3.95 2.95
N TYR A 333 -7.88 -4.75 2.17
CA TYR A 333 -6.65 -4.41 1.46
C TYR A 333 -6.93 -3.97 0.02
N ASP A 334 -6.33 -2.84 -0.35
CA ASP A 334 -6.11 -2.44 -1.73
C ASP A 334 -4.82 -1.62 -1.80
N PRO A 335 -3.81 -2.03 -2.58
CA PRO A 335 -2.56 -1.26 -2.71
C PRO A 335 -2.77 0.09 -3.40
N ALA A 336 -3.87 0.27 -4.13
CA ALA A 336 -4.23 1.52 -4.77
C ALA A 336 -4.80 2.56 -3.82
N SER A 337 -5.45 2.12 -2.77
CA SER A 337 -6.03 3.04 -1.82
C SER A 337 -4.94 3.57 -0.88
N HIS A 338 -4.90 4.89 -0.70
CA HIS A 338 -4.10 5.53 0.34
C HIS A 338 -4.63 5.23 1.75
N ALA A 339 -5.47 4.20 1.90
CA ALA A 339 -6.29 3.92 3.06
C ALA A 339 -5.50 3.47 4.31
N TYR A 340 -4.21 3.19 4.17
CA TYR A 340 -3.38 2.77 5.31
C TYR A 340 -2.55 3.94 5.84
N GLY A 341 -3.21 4.90 6.50
CA GLY A 341 -2.51 5.91 7.32
C GLY A 341 -1.65 6.94 6.58
N GLY A 342 -1.68 7.02 5.25
CA GLY A 342 -0.88 7.98 4.50
C GLY A 342 0.62 7.88 4.80
N ASN A 343 1.22 8.97 5.29
CA ASN A 343 2.63 9.00 5.69
C ASN A 343 2.87 8.50 7.12
N GLY A 344 1.83 8.51 7.97
CA GLY A 344 1.97 8.30 9.41
C GLY A 344 1.82 6.85 9.86
N ASP A 345 1.25 5.99 9.04
CA ASP A 345 1.03 4.60 9.37
C ASP A 345 1.07 3.73 8.10
N MET A 346 0.99 2.43 8.25
CA MET A 346 0.92 1.46 7.17
C MET A 346 0.14 0.23 7.62
N GLY A 347 -0.21 -0.67 6.70
CA GLY A 347 -0.92 -1.90 7.05
C GLY A 347 0.00 -3.00 7.57
N VAL A 348 -0.62 -4.08 8.06
CA VAL A 348 0.06 -5.33 8.36
C VAL A 348 -0.76 -6.48 7.79
N MET A 349 -0.09 -7.47 7.20
CA MET A 349 -0.67 -8.76 6.87
C MET A 349 -0.02 -9.86 7.69
N ILE A 350 -0.84 -10.71 8.30
CA ILE A 350 -0.43 -11.90 9.03
C ILE A 350 -0.65 -13.06 8.06
N VAL A 351 0.44 -13.66 7.58
CA VAL A 351 0.39 -14.59 6.45
C VAL A 351 0.90 -15.95 6.88
N PRO A 352 0.02 -16.93 7.04
CA PRO A 352 0.42 -18.29 7.40
C PRO A 352 1.20 -18.96 6.27
N THR A 353 2.20 -19.77 6.65
CA THR A 353 2.93 -20.64 5.72
C THR A 353 2.00 -21.68 5.10
N ASN A 354 2.44 -22.28 4.00
CA ASN A 354 1.70 -23.39 3.36
C ASN A 354 1.50 -24.56 4.32
N GLU A 355 2.50 -24.85 5.16
CA GLU A 355 2.42 -25.88 6.20
C GLU A 355 1.35 -25.53 7.23
N ALA A 356 1.33 -24.29 7.72
CA ALA A 356 0.31 -23.82 8.67
C ALA A 356 -1.11 -23.88 8.07
N MET A 357 -1.26 -23.51 6.80
CA MET A 357 -2.52 -23.62 6.07
C MET A 357 -3.00 -25.09 5.95
N GLN A 358 -2.07 -26.01 5.68
CA GLN A 358 -2.37 -27.43 5.58
C GLN A 358 -2.68 -28.05 6.96
N GLU A 359 -1.94 -27.69 8.01
CA GLU A 359 -2.21 -28.13 9.38
C GLU A 359 -3.59 -27.65 9.84
N TYR A 360 -3.93 -26.40 9.59
CA TYR A 360 -5.26 -25.88 9.90
C TYR A 360 -6.36 -26.64 9.13
N TRP A 361 -6.19 -26.89 7.83
CA TRP A 361 -7.17 -27.59 6.99
C TRP A 361 -7.51 -28.98 7.51
N THR A 362 -6.53 -29.66 8.11
CA THR A 362 -6.69 -31.03 8.65
C THR A 362 -6.99 -31.08 10.15
N SER A 363 -6.97 -29.93 10.82
CA SER A 363 -7.25 -29.82 12.25
C SER A 363 -8.73 -29.93 12.57
N GLU A 364 -9.08 -30.16 13.84
CA GLU A 364 -10.47 -30.12 14.30
C GLU A 364 -11.12 -28.73 14.08
N GLU A 365 -10.32 -27.66 14.14
CA GLU A 365 -10.80 -26.29 13.90
C GLU A 365 -11.12 -26.03 12.42
N GLY A 366 -10.33 -26.59 11.50
CA GLY A 366 -10.53 -26.46 10.04
C GLY A 366 -11.54 -27.46 9.46
N LYS A 367 -11.94 -28.46 10.25
CA LYS A 367 -12.76 -29.57 9.78
C LYS A 367 -14.11 -29.14 9.20
N PHE A 368 -14.71 -28.06 9.72
CA PHE A 368 -15.97 -27.56 9.19
C PHE A 368 -15.87 -27.16 7.70
N LEU A 369 -14.67 -26.72 7.26
CA LEU A 369 -14.39 -26.44 5.85
C LEU A 369 -14.05 -27.73 5.09
N SER A 370 -13.09 -28.52 5.60
CA SER A 370 -12.56 -29.69 4.89
C SER A 370 -13.55 -30.85 4.76
N ASP A 371 -14.55 -30.94 5.63
CA ASP A 371 -15.66 -31.91 5.49
C ASP A 371 -16.60 -31.58 4.31
N LYS A 372 -16.66 -30.28 3.90
CA LYS A 372 -17.54 -29.84 2.82
C LYS A 372 -16.78 -29.57 1.51
N PHE A 373 -15.60 -29.00 1.58
CA PHE A 373 -14.83 -28.53 0.44
C PHE A 373 -13.57 -29.39 0.25
N PRO A 374 -13.20 -29.76 -1.00
CA PRO A 374 -11.99 -30.52 -1.24
C PRO A 374 -10.70 -29.73 -0.99
N GLN A 375 -10.73 -28.41 -1.16
CA GLN A 375 -9.58 -27.51 -1.02
C GLN A 375 -10.03 -26.04 -0.87
N TRP A 376 -9.11 -25.17 -0.50
CA TRP A 376 -9.38 -23.76 -0.21
C TRP A 376 -10.03 -22.97 -1.36
N ASP A 377 -9.64 -23.21 -2.60
CA ASP A 377 -10.15 -22.49 -3.79
C ASP A 377 -11.62 -22.83 -4.12
N SER A 378 -12.13 -23.91 -3.55
CA SER A 378 -13.54 -24.33 -3.68
C SER A 378 -14.43 -23.78 -2.57
N VAL A 379 -13.85 -23.16 -1.53
CA VAL A 379 -14.60 -22.51 -0.45
C VAL A 379 -15.32 -21.27 -0.97
N TYR A 380 -16.52 -21.00 -0.45
CA TYR A 380 -17.28 -19.81 -0.84
C TYR A 380 -16.45 -18.52 -0.66
N THR A 381 -16.45 -17.66 -1.67
CA THR A 381 -15.65 -16.43 -1.67
C THR A 381 -15.96 -15.51 -0.49
N THR A 382 -17.22 -15.47 -0.02
CA THR A 382 -17.59 -14.73 1.20
C THR A 382 -16.92 -15.25 2.46
N VAL A 383 -16.71 -16.56 2.55
CA VAL A 383 -15.98 -17.21 3.66
C VAL A 383 -14.49 -16.91 3.53
N VAL A 384 -13.90 -17.12 2.34
CA VAL A 384 -12.48 -16.79 2.10
C VAL A 384 -12.20 -15.30 2.37
N SER A 385 -13.12 -14.40 1.99
CA SER A 385 -13.01 -12.97 2.29
C SER A 385 -12.90 -12.71 3.80
N ALA A 386 -13.78 -13.33 4.60
CA ALA A 386 -13.73 -13.17 6.06
C ALA A 386 -12.42 -13.71 6.65
N PHE A 387 -11.92 -14.85 6.14
CA PHE A 387 -10.62 -15.40 6.49
C PHE A 387 -9.48 -14.42 6.20
N LEU A 388 -9.42 -13.89 4.98
CA LEU A 388 -8.38 -12.94 4.59
C LEU A 388 -8.46 -11.63 5.38
N GLN A 389 -9.68 -11.12 5.64
CA GLN A 389 -9.86 -9.91 6.46
C GLN A 389 -9.35 -10.10 7.88
N ASN A 390 -9.47 -11.30 8.45
CA ASN A 390 -8.97 -11.61 9.79
C ASN A 390 -7.44 -11.57 9.88
N HIS A 391 -6.77 -11.76 8.75
CA HIS A 391 -5.32 -11.70 8.60
C HIS A 391 -4.80 -10.32 8.19
N GLN A 392 -5.67 -9.29 8.18
CA GLN A 392 -5.31 -7.94 7.77
C GLN A 392 -5.50 -6.95 8.93
N GLN A 393 -4.44 -6.21 9.25
CA GLN A 393 -4.47 -5.13 10.22
C GLN A 393 -4.25 -3.79 9.49
N ARG A 394 -5.09 -2.80 9.81
CA ARG A 394 -5.07 -1.49 9.13
C ARG A 394 -3.96 -0.57 9.63
N SER A 395 -3.36 -0.88 10.76
CA SER A 395 -2.39 -0.05 11.45
C SER A 395 -1.17 -0.87 11.84
N PHE A 396 0.00 -0.47 11.37
CA PHE A 396 1.27 -1.00 11.84
C PHE A 396 1.48 -0.65 13.31
N ASN A 397 1.16 0.58 13.70
CA ASN A 397 1.31 1.02 15.09
C ASN A 397 0.43 0.20 16.04
N GLY A 398 -0.78 -0.17 15.60
CA GLY A 398 -1.70 -1.04 16.35
C GLY A 398 -1.27 -2.51 16.38
N ALA A 399 -0.45 -2.95 15.43
CA ALA A 399 0.00 -4.33 15.27
C ALA A 399 1.45 -4.56 15.71
N LEU A 400 2.01 -3.64 16.50
CA LEU A 400 3.33 -3.81 17.12
C LEU A 400 3.32 -4.93 18.17
N PRO A 401 4.44 -5.68 18.37
CA PRO A 401 4.49 -6.79 19.29
C PRO A 401 4.03 -6.47 20.71
N HIS A 402 4.36 -5.30 21.24
CA HIS A 402 3.89 -4.87 22.57
C HIS A 402 2.38 -4.58 22.65
N ASN A 403 1.66 -4.55 21.53
CA ASN A 403 0.21 -4.38 21.45
C ASN A 403 -0.53 -5.69 21.17
N TRP A 404 0.15 -6.80 21.01
CA TRP A 404 -0.49 -8.06 20.60
C TRP A 404 -1.49 -8.62 21.61
N ASP A 405 -1.31 -8.31 22.90
CA ASP A 405 -2.26 -8.69 23.95
C ASP A 405 -3.64 -8.02 23.80
N ILE A 406 -3.70 -6.88 23.11
CA ILE A 406 -4.93 -6.12 22.86
C ILE A 406 -5.32 -6.09 21.38
N MET A 407 -4.50 -6.68 20.52
CA MET A 407 -4.76 -6.72 19.08
C MET A 407 -5.94 -7.65 18.80
N SER A 408 -6.95 -7.08 18.18
CA SER A 408 -8.17 -7.81 17.85
C SER A 408 -8.29 -8.10 16.37
N ASP A 409 -9.07 -9.13 16.08
CA ASP A 409 -9.55 -9.42 14.74
C ASP A 409 -10.61 -8.39 14.29
N ASN A 410 -11.08 -8.50 13.05
CA ASN A 410 -12.13 -7.63 12.50
C ASN A 410 -13.45 -7.68 13.26
N ALA A 411 -13.65 -8.69 14.07
CA ALA A 411 -14.85 -8.91 14.84
C ALA A 411 -14.73 -8.39 16.28
N GLY A 412 -13.53 -7.90 16.67
CA GLY A 412 -13.23 -7.38 18.00
C GLY A 412 -12.83 -8.46 19.01
N PHE A 413 -12.47 -9.67 18.56
CA PHE A 413 -11.93 -10.71 19.42
C PHE A 413 -10.41 -10.69 19.40
N GLU A 414 -9.78 -11.01 20.53
CA GLU A 414 -8.33 -11.12 20.62
C GLU A 414 -7.77 -12.07 19.57
N LEU A 415 -6.78 -11.64 18.81
CA LEU A 415 -6.18 -12.45 17.76
C LEU A 415 -5.25 -13.54 18.35
N GLY A 416 -4.61 -13.25 19.48
CA GLY A 416 -3.78 -14.20 20.22
C GLY A 416 -2.49 -14.59 19.50
N ILE A 417 -1.91 -13.67 18.71
CA ILE A 417 -0.58 -13.86 18.10
C ILE A 417 0.52 -13.69 19.14
N THR A 418 1.59 -14.48 19.01
CA THR A 418 2.78 -14.43 19.85
C THR A 418 4.06 -14.38 19.02
N GLU A 419 5.20 -14.05 19.63
CA GLU A 419 6.51 -14.06 18.97
C GLU A 419 6.89 -15.44 18.39
N ASN A 420 6.42 -16.52 19.03
CA ASN A 420 6.67 -17.87 18.56
C ASN A 420 5.89 -18.24 17.29
N ASP A 421 4.79 -17.54 17.04
CA ASP A 421 3.99 -17.76 15.85
C ASP A 421 4.64 -17.10 14.60
N VAL A 422 5.49 -16.09 14.79
CA VAL A 422 6.16 -15.39 13.69
C VAL A 422 7.44 -16.11 13.28
N VAL A 423 7.47 -16.63 12.06
CA VAL A 423 8.64 -17.30 11.46
C VAL A 423 9.64 -16.26 10.96
N LYS A 424 9.16 -15.30 10.19
CA LYS A 424 9.91 -14.16 9.66
C LYS A 424 8.97 -12.99 9.38
N THR A 425 9.55 -11.84 9.11
CA THR A 425 8.83 -10.67 8.64
C THR A 425 9.38 -10.19 7.30
N ILE A 426 8.56 -9.53 6.51
CA ILE A 426 8.98 -9.00 5.22
C ILE A 426 8.41 -7.58 5.07
N PRO A 427 9.25 -6.57 4.79
CA PRO A 427 8.78 -5.20 4.57
C PRO A 427 8.19 -5.03 3.18
N ALA A 428 7.21 -4.14 3.09
CA ALA A 428 6.63 -3.69 1.84
C ALA A 428 6.44 -2.17 1.86
N ASN A 429 6.24 -1.53 0.70
CA ASN A 429 6.08 -0.09 0.62
C ASN A 429 4.80 0.42 1.32
N ASN A 430 3.82 -0.43 1.49
CA ASN A 430 2.52 -0.12 2.10
C ASN A 430 2.25 -0.89 3.40
N GLY A 431 3.23 -1.64 3.92
CA GLY A 431 3.03 -2.39 5.15
C GLY A 431 4.14 -3.35 5.52
N LEU A 432 3.83 -4.17 6.53
CA LEU A 432 4.68 -5.24 7.03
C LEU A 432 3.94 -6.57 6.93
N ILE A 433 4.64 -7.62 6.59
CA ILE A 433 4.11 -8.98 6.53
C ILE A 433 4.71 -9.80 7.67
N TYR A 434 3.88 -10.28 8.59
CA TYR A 434 4.26 -11.33 9.55
C TYR A 434 3.97 -12.69 8.91
N VAL A 435 5.00 -13.43 8.53
CA VAL A 435 4.86 -14.82 8.09
C VAL A 435 4.76 -15.70 9.33
N THR A 436 3.68 -16.48 9.44
CA THR A 436 3.36 -17.23 10.65
C THR A 436 3.30 -18.73 10.41
N ASN A 437 3.63 -19.50 11.46
CA ASN A 437 3.48 -20.95 11.49
C ASN A 437 2.10 -21.40 11.99
N LYS A 438 1.14 -20.47 12.09
CA LYS A 438 -0.21 -20.69 12.59
C LYS A 438 -1.22 -19.89 11.78
N VAL A 439 -2.41 -20.43 11.58
CA VAL A 439 -3.58 -19.74 11.01
C VAL A 439 -4.36 -19.05 12.12
N PHE A 440 -4.79 -17.83 11.90
CA PHE A 440 -5.66 -17.05 12.79
C PHE A 440 -7.06 -16.97 12.17
N ALA A 441 -7.82 -18.04 12.30
CA ALA A 441 -9.14 -18.13 11.71
C ALA A 441 -10.16 -17.24 12.45
N PRO A 442 -11.15 -16.67 11.72
CA PRO A 442 -12.23 -15.93 12.35
C PRO A 442 -12.96 -16.77 13.41
N VAL A 443 -13.35 -16.16 14.51
CA VAL A 443 -14.10 -16.82 15.57
C VAL A 443 -15.42 -17.44 15.06
N ASP A 444 -15.99 -16.89 14.00
CA ASP A 444 -17.17 -17.43 13.32
C ASP A 444 -16.99 -18.88 12.89
N TYR A 445 -15.76 -19.30 12.56
CA TYR A 445 -15.44 -20.66 12.10
C TYR A 445 -15.42 -21.70 13.22
N GLN A 446 -15.31 -21.26 14.46
CA GLN A 446 -15.28 -22.12 15.65
C GLN A 446 -16.62 -22.10 16.41
N SER A 447 -17.52 -21.20 16.05
CA SER A 447 -18.79 -20.96 16.75
C SER A 447 -19.92 -21.83 16.21
N VAL A 448 -21.08 -21.83 16.92
CA VAL A 448 -22.32 -22.47 16.45
C VAL A 448 -22.85 -21.87 15.12
N TYR A 449 -22.31 -20.74 14.71
CA TYR A 449 -22.62 -20.10 13.42
C TYR A 449 -21.90 -20.75 12.24
N ALA A 450 -20.77 -21.41 12.44
CA ALA A 450 -19.96 -22.00 11.37
C ALA A 450 -20.75 -22.91 10.41
N PRO A 451 -21.58 -23.87 10.88
CA PRO A 451 -22.38 -24.67 9.98
C PRO A 451 -23.41 -23.89 9.17
N VAL A 452 -23.93 -22.79 9.73
CA VAL A 452 -24.89 -21.91 9.02
C VAL A 452 -24.20 -21.13 7.91
N LEU A 453 -22.96 -20.69 8.17
CA LEU A 453 -22.16 -19.89 7.26
C LEU A 453 -21.86 -20.61 5.94
N ILE A 454 -21.67 -21.94 5.99
CA ILE A 454 -21.28 -22.74 4.81
C ILE A 454 -22.41 -23.59 4.23
N SER A 455 -23.60 -23.62 4.84
CA SER A 455 -24.70 -24.49 4.42
C SER A 455 -25.42 -23.94 3.18
N ASP A 456 -25.62 -24.80 2.17
CA ASP A 456 -26.40 -24.47 0.97
C ASP A 456 -27.90 -24.35 1.22
N SER A 457 -28.37 -24.80 2.40
CA SER A 457 -29.77 -24.76 2.78
C SER A 457 -30.12 -23.72 3.83
N THR A 458 -29.19 -22.82 4.17
CA THR A 458 -29.39 -21.75 5.14
C THR A 458 -28.93 -20.40 4.59
N THR A 459 -29.05 -20.21 3.26
CA THR A 459 -28.59 -19.00 2.55
C THR A 459 -29.39 -17.76 2.93
N ILE A 460 -30.61 -17.92 3.45
CA ILE A 460 -31.43 -16.84 4.01
C ILE A 460 -30.98 -16.49 5.44
N MET A 461 -30.75 -17.51 6.26
CA MET A 461 -30.44 -17.31 7.69
C MET A 461 -29.02 -16.78 7.91
N SER A 462 -28.05 -17.19 7.08
CA SER A 462 -26.66 -16.75 7.22
C SER A 462 -26.52 -15.22 7.13
N PRO A 463 -26.97 -14.52 6.07
CA PRO A 463 -26.93 -13.06 6.02
C PRO A 463 -27.88 -12.40 7.04
N ALA A 464 -29.01 -13.02 7.37
CA ALA A 464 -29.93 -12.47 8.36
C ALA A 464 -29.29 -12.39 9.77
N ILE A 465 -28.52 -13.40 10.14
CA ILE A 465 -27.75 -13.39 11.40
C ILE A 465 -26.61 -12.36 11.31
N LYS A 466 -25.87 -12.31 10.21
CA LYS A 466 -24.70 -11.45 10.03
C LYS A 466 -25.08 -9.96 9.98
N ASN A 467 -26.20 -9.62 9.34
CA ASN A 467 -26.63 -8.23 9.14
C ASN A 467 -27.51 -7.69 10.29
N ASP A 468 -27.66 -8.44 11.37
CA ASP A 468 -28.39 -8.00 12.59
C ASP A 468 -27.74 -6.78 13.25
N VAL A 469 -26.55 -6.37 12.81
CA VAL A 469 -25.80 -5.22 13.33
C VAL A 469 -26.39 -3.87 12.86
N ASP A 470 -27.06 -3.84 11.71
CA ASP A 470 -27.47 -2.59 11.03
C ASP A 470 -28.91 -2.13 11.33
N ASN A 471 -29.65 -2.88 12.12
CA ASN A 471 -31.04 -2.54 12.46
C ASN A 471 -31.15 -1.86 13.84
N ASP A 472 -31.98 -0.83 13.91
CA ASP A 472 -32.29 -0.04 15.11
C ASP A 472 -32.77 -0.90 16.34
N TYR A 473 -33.06 -2.15 16.13
CA TYR A 473 -33.53 -3.07 17.16
C TYR A 473 -32.42 -3.77 17.96
N ASN A 474 -31.15 -3.63 17.56
CA ASN A 474 -29.96 -3.97 18.34
C ASN A 474 -29.95 -5.37 18.98
N LEU A 475 -30.52 -6.37 18.33
CA LEU A 475 -30.61 -7.71 18.91
C LEU A 475 -29.27 -8.44 18.97
N LYS A 476 -28.29 -8.05 18.16
CA LYS A 476 -26.89 -8.50 18.19
C LYS A 476 -26.70 -10.02 18.30
N TYR A 477 -27.61 -10.80 17.71
CA TYR A 477 -27.54 -12.26 17.76
C TYR A 477 -26.20 -12.79 17.25
N HIS A 478 -25.68 -12.20 16.19
CA HIS A 478 -24.39 -12.58 15.64
C HIS A 478 -23.27 -12.45 16.69
N PHE A 479 -23.27 -11.38 17.47
CA PHE A 479 -22.30 -11.15 18.55
C PHE A 479 -22.35 -12.27 19.59
N TYR A 480 -23.55 -12.68 20.02
CA TYR A 480 -23.70 -13.76 21.01
C TYR A 480 -23.37 -15.12 20.43
N LEU A 481 -23.82 -15.43 19.21
CA LEU A 481 -23.66 -16.75 18.59
C LEU A 481 -22.21 -17.11 18.29
N ARG A 482 -21.32 -16.13 18.13
CA ARG A 482 -19.90 -16.36 17.92
C ARG A 482 -19.05 -16.32 19.20
N SER A 483 -19.65 -16.02 20.36
CA SER A 483 -18.92 -16.10 21.64
C SER A 483 -18.56 -17.55 21.95
N LEU A 484 -17.27 -17.79 22.24
CA LEU A 484 -16.77 -19.12 22.65
C LEU A 484 -16.87 -19.33 24.16
N ASP A 485 -17.18 -18.28 24.93
CA ASP A 485 -17.34 -18.32 26.40
C ASP A 485 -18.65 -18.98 26.83
N SER A 486 -19.59 -19.11 25.91
CA SER A 486 -20.92 -19.65 26.17
C SER A 486 -21.25 -20.76 25.19
N ARG A 487 -21.99 -21.78 25.66
CA ARG A 487 -22.47 -22.86 24.81
C ARG A 487 -23.89 -22.59 24.38
N TYR A 488 -24.13 -22.53 23.09
CA TYR A 488 -25.45 -22.31 22.51
C TYR A 488 -25.96 -23.57 21.77
N ASN A 489 -27.28 -23.75 21.77
CA ASN A 489 -27.97 -24.62 20.83
C ASN A 489 -28.71 -23.71 19.83
N LEU A 490 -28.29 -23.68 18.58
CA LEU A 490 -28.91 -22.88 17.52
C LEU A 490 -29.83 -23.75 16.68
N LEU A 491 -31.13 -23.44 16.66
CA LEU A 491 -32.11 -24.05 15.78
C LEU A 491 -32.27 -23.16 14.55
N VAL A 492 -31.81 -23.65 13.42
CA VAL A 492 -31.81 -22.88 12.16
C VAL A 492 -32.84 -23.49 11.19
N PRO A 493 -33.86 -22.72 10.78
CA PRO A 493 -34.74 -23.16 9.70
C PRO A 493 -33.98 -23.16 8.38
N THR A 494 -34.24 -24.18 7.56
CA THR A 494 -33.73 -24.23 6.19
C THR A 494 -34.43 -23.19 5.30
N ASP A 495 -33.81 -22.84 4.18
CA ASP A 495 -34.39 -21.93 3.19
C ASP A 495 -35.77 -22.43 2.72
N LYS A 496 -35.92 -23.73 2.53
CA LYS A 496 -37.21 -24.32 2.19
C LYS A 496 -38.26 -24.11 3.30
N ALA A 497 -37.88 -24.31 4.56
CA ALA A 497 -38.79 -24.06 5.68
C ALA A 497 -39.22 -22.60 5.78
N LEU A 498 -38.29 -21.67 5.49
CA LEU A 498 -38.58 -20.24 5.46
C LEU A 498 -39.45 -19.86 4.25
N ALA A 499 -39.22 -20.43 3.08
CA ALA A 499 -40.06 -20.20 1.91
C ALA A 499 -41.51 -20.67 2.10
N ASP A 500 -41.68 -21.75 2.85
CA ASP A 500 -43.01 -22.30 3.20
C ASP A 500 -43.64 -21.56 4.40
N TYR A 501 -42.88 -20.76 5.16
CA TYR A 501 -43.36 -20.05 6.33
C TYR A 501 -44.20 -18.83 5.97
N ARG A 502 -45.34 -18.70 6.66
CA ARG A 502 -46.18 -17.50 6.65
C ARG A 502 -46.38 -17.02 8.09
N ASP A 503 -46.05 -15.78 8.34
CA ASP A 503 -46.27 -15.20 9.64
C ASP A 503 -47.77 -15.15 10.00
N PRO A 504 -48.19 -15.74 11.13
CA PRO A 504 -49.60 -15.87 11.47
C PRO A 504 -50.27 -14.53 11.84
N ILE A 505 -49.47 -13.49 12.15
CA ILE A 505 -49.95 -12.18 12.57
C ILE A 505 -49.97 -11.22 11.39
N THR A 506 -48.83 -11.09 10.70
CA THR A 506 -48.63 -10.08 9.63
C THR A 506 -48.90 -10.66 8.24
N TRP A 507 -49.03 -11.97 8.11
CA TRP A 507 -49.14 -12.70 6.83
C TRP A 507 -47.94 -12.52 5.92
N ALA A 508 -46.81 -12.03 6.45
CA ALA A 508 -45.56 -11.86 5.73
C ALA A 508 -45.01 -13.22 5.27
N ILE A 509 -44.39 -13.22 4.12
CA ILE A 509 -43.73 -14.38 3.52
C ILE A 509 -42.31 -13.98 3.11
N TRP A 510 -41.41 -14.94 3.06
CA TRP A 510 -40.13 -14.78 2.43
C TRP A 510 -40.30 -14.83 0.91
N ALA A 511 -39.87 -13.79 0.23
CA ALA A 511 -39.90 -13.72 -1.22
C ALA A 511 -38.49 -13.53 -1.76
N ASN A 512 -38.15 -14.30 -2.77
CA ASN A 512 -36.92 -14.11 -3.54
C ASN A 512 -37.25 -13.23 -4.74
N GLU A 513 -36.54 -12.11 -4.87
CA GLU A 513 -36.68 -11.19 -5.99
C GLU A 513 -35.31 -10.93 -6.62
N GLN A 514 -35.29 -10.86 -7.93
CA GLN A 514 -34.12 -10.36 -8.64
C GLN A 514 -34.20 -8.84 -8.74
N ILE A 515 -33.28 -8.14 -8.05
CA ILE A 515 -33.10 -6.70 -8.14
C ILE A 515 -31.68 -6.46 -8.62
N ASP A 516 -31.52 -5.78 -9.76
CA ASP A 516 -30.20 -5.48 -10.36
C ASP A 516 -29.29 -6.72 -10.53
N ASN A 517 -29.85 -7.83 -11.02
CA ASN A 517 -29.19 -9.12 -11.17
C ASN A 517 -28.76 -9.80 -9.86
N ARG A 518 -29.30 -9.38 -8.72
CA ARG A 518 -29.08 -10.01 -7.40
C ARG A 518 -30.33 -10.74 -6.95
N GLU A 519 -30.13 -11.94 -6.45
CA GLU A 519 -31.16 -12.62 -5.67
C GLU A 519 -31.22 -12.01 -4.27
N ILE A 520 -32.31 -11.32 -3.96
CA ILE A 520 -32.54 -10.74 -2.64
C ILE A 520 -33.74 -11.44 -2.00
N TRP A 521 -33.48 -12.07 -0.87
CA TRP A 521 -34.55 -12.56 -0.03
C TRP A 521 -35.08 -11.44 0.87
N SER A 522 -36.35 -11.19 0.82
CA SER A 522 -37.02 -10.17 1.64
C SER A 522 -38.24 -10.74 2.33
N PHE A 523 -38.43 -10.38 3.60
CA PHE A 523 -39.63 -10.74 4.36
C PHE A 523 -40.68 -9.65 4.11
N ARG A 524 -41.73 -9.97 3.37
CA ARG A 524 -42.72 -9.00 2.90
C ARG A 524 -44.12 -9.32 3.37
N VAL A 525 -44.79 -8.29 3.86
CA VAL A 525 -46.24 -8.29 4.03
C VAL A 525 -46.87 -8.05 2.68
N TYR A 526 -47.60 -9.02 2.15
CA TYR A 526 -48.41 -8.84 0.98
C TYR A 526 -49.62 -7.95 1.33
N MET A 527 -49.50 -6.65 1.12
CA MET A 527 -50.61 -5.70 1.20
C MET A 527 -51.49 -5.79 -0.05
N GLY A 528 -51.94 -6.97 -0.41
CA GLY A 528 -52.71 -7.17 -1.62
C GLY A 528 -53.69 -8.30 -1.53
N ARG A 529 -54.85 -8.04 -0.97
CA ARG A 529 -56.16 -8.64 -0.93
C ARG A 529 -56.62 -8.95 0.49
N VAL A 530 -57.13 -7.95 1.13
CA VAL A 530 -58.33 -8.13 1.89
C VAL A 530 -59.42 -8.44 0.83
N VAL A 531 -59.64 -9.72 0.55
CA VAL A 531 -60.88 -10.16 -0.07
C VAL A 531 -61.87 -10.27 1.08
N ALA A 532 -62.82 -9.37 1.06
CA ALA A 532 -63.98 -9.37 1.93
C ALA A 532 -64.71 -10.73 1.91
#